data_02139076b1fed616a222756051c4b3d2
#
_entry.id   02139076b1fed616a222756051c4b3d2
#
_cell.length_a   1.000
_cell.length_b   1.000
_cell.length_c   1.000
_cell.angle_alpha   90.00
_cell.angle_beta   90.00
_cell.angle_gamma   90.00
#
_symmetry.space_group_name_H-M   'P 1'
#
loop_
_entity.id
_entity.type
_entity.pdbx_description
1 polymer ?
#
loop_
_entity_poly.entity_id
_entity_poly.type
_entity_poly.pdbx_seq_one_letter_code
_entity_poly.pdbx_strand_id
1 'polypeptide(L)'
;MQGLRREVSRDTARLASLKEDEGIYQELVTAFGRQGIQAMLIETVVPRLEEEANILLGRMTDNRMQVKLETQRERRSGHGDPIETLEINVSDELGPRSYEMYSGGEAFRINLALRIGLSKVLAQRIGAPLPTLFIDEGFGSQDGPGRERILDVISAIENDFEKIIIVTHLEDMKDVFPVRIEVQKGDQGSSFWIS
;
A
#
# COMPACT_ATOMS: atom_id res chain seq x y z
N MET A 1 -35.06 -27.93 50.82
CA MET A 1 -35.75 -27.25 49.71
C MET A 1 -35.35 -25.76 49.52
N GLN A 2 -35.14 -24.98 50.60
CA GLN A 2 -34.72 -23.57 50.46
C GLN A 2 -33.29 -23.37 49.88
N GLY A 3 -32.36 -24.29 50.19
CA GLY A 3 -30.99 -24.23 49.65
C GLY A 3 -30.94 -24.39 48.13
N LEU A 4 -31.64 -25.39 47.59
CA LEU A 4 -31.73 -25.64 46.16
C LEU A 4 -32.36 -24.47 45.37
N ARG A 5 -33.40 -23.84 45.94
CA ARG A 5 -34.02 -22.66 45.30
C ARG A 5 -33.05 -21.46 45.22
N ARG A 6 -32.23 -21.25 46.21
CA ARG A 6 -31.20 -20.19 46.22
C ARG A 6 -30.10 -20.47 45.16
N GLU A 7 -29.69 -21.72 45.07
CA GLU A 7 -28.67 -22.12 44.09
C GLU A 7 -29.19 -21.98 42.66
N VAL A 8 -30.40 -22.46 42.36
CA VAL A 8 -31.05 -22.26 41.05
C VAL A 8 -31.21 -20.78 40.72
N SER A 9 -31.63 -19.94 41.66
CA SER A 9 -31.78 -18.51 41.43
C SER A 9 -30.42 -17.83 41.12
N ARG A 10 -29.36 -18.21 41.85
CA ARG A 10 -27.99 -17.69 41.58
C ARG A 10 -27.46 -18.12 40.21
N ASP A 11 -27.67 -19.40 39.87
CA ASP A 11 -27.18 -19.93 38.60
C ASP A 11 -27.99 -19.38 37.42
N THR A 12 -29.30 -19.13 37.60
CA THR A 12 -30.10 -18.42 36.58
C THR A 12 -29.62 -16.99 36.35
N ALA A 13 -29.30 -16.25 37.42
CA ALA A 13 -28.78 -14.90 37.31
C ALA A 13 -27.39 -14.87 36.61
N ARG A 14 -26.51 -15.83 36.97
CA ARG A 14 -25.20 -15.99 36.32
C ARG A 14 -25.34 -16.36 34.85
N LEU A 15 -26.28 -17.23 34.51
CA LEU A 15 -26.54 -17.63 33.12
C LEU A 15 -27.04 -16.44 32.28
N ALA A 16 -27.90 -15.59 32.88
CA ALA A 16 -28.35 -14.35 32.21
C ALA A 16 -27.21 -13.40 31.92
N SER A 17 -26.32 -13.16 32.89
CA SER A 17 -25.12 -12.33 32.71
C SER A 17 -24.18 -12.90 31.64
N LEU A 18 -23.91 -14.21 31.67
CA LEU A 18 -23.05 -14.86 30.67
C LEU A 18 -23.62 -14.79 29.25
N LYS A 19 -24.95 -14.85 29.11
CA LYS A 19 -25.61 -14.69 27.80
C LYS A 19 -25.51 -13.25 27.28
N GLU A 20 -25.56 -12.25 28.16
CA GLU A 20 -25.35 -10.86 27.81
C GLU A 20 -23.92 -10.64 27.36
N ASP A 21 -22.95 -11.14 28.12
CA ASP A 21 -21.53 -11.10 27.77
C ASP A 21 -21.26 -11.82 26.43
N GLU A 22 -21.83 -12.98 26.19
CA GLU A 22 -21.74 -13.72 24.94
C GLU A 22 -22.24 -12.89 23.74
N GLY A 23 -23.39 -12.20 23.92
CA GLY A 23 -23.92 -11.30 22.91
C GLY A 23 -22.97 -10.18 22.57
N ILE A 24 -22.37 -9.51 23.57
CA ILE A 24 -21.38 -8.46 23.39
C ILE A 24 -20.14 -8.99 22.65
N TYR A 25 -19.63 -10.16 23.05
CA TYR A 25 -18.47 -10.76 22.38
C TYR A 25 -18.76 -11.14 20.93
N GLN A 26 -19.96 -11.62 20.61
CA GLN A 26 -20.37 -11.92 19.24
C GLN A 26 -20.43 -10.64 18.37
N GLU A 27 -20.96 -9.56 18.90
CA GLU A 27 -20.96 -8.25 18.22
C GLU A 27 -19.52 -7.75 17.98
N LEU A 28 -18.65 -7.87 18.98
CA LEU A 28 -17.24 -7.51 18.84
C LEU A 28 -16.51 -8.38 17.79
N VAL A 29 -16.76 -9.68 17.77
CA VAL A 29 -16.19 -10.58 16.73
C VAL A 29 -16.65 -10.15 15.33
N THR A 30 -17.89 -9.76 15.17
CA THR A 30 -18.42 -9.25 13.89
C THR A 30 -17.81 -7.90 13.54
N ALA A 31 -17.76 -6.96 14.49
CA ALA A 31 -17.22 -5.62 14.27
C ALA A 31 -15.72 -5.61 13.93
N PHE A 32 -14.93 -6.47 14.59
CA PHE A 32 -13.48 -6.59 14.33
C PHE A 32 -13.14 -7.69 13.32
N GLY A 33 -14.13 -8.41 12.84
CA GLY A 33 -13.97 -9.41 11.78
C GLY A 33 -13.68 -8.82 10.41
N ARG A 34 -13.48 -9.69 9.43
CA ARG A 34 -13.13 -9.30 8.05
C ARG A 34 -14.16 -8.37 7.41
N GLN A 35 -15.44 -8.58 7.69
CA GLN A 35 -16.56 -7.81 7.13
C GLN A 35 -16.95 -6.58 7.98
N GLY A 36 -16.23 -6.31 9.07
CA GLY A 36 -16.46 -5.17 9.94
C GLY A 36 -15.51 -3.99 9.64
N ILE A 37 -14.84 -3.50 10.69
CA ILE A 37 -13.94 -2.33 10.63
C ILE A 37 -12.84 -2.50 9.56
N GLN A 38 -12.34 -3.73 9.36
CA GLN A 38 -11.31 -3.99 8.34
C GLN A 38 -11.82 -3.71 6.93
N ALA A 39 -13.01 -4.20 6.57
CA ALA A 39 -13.64 -3.94 5.27
C ALA A 39 -13.89 -2.43 5.08
N MET A 40 -14.44 -1.76 6.08
CA MET A 40 -14.70 -0.33 6.07
C MET A 40 -13.41 0.51 5.90
N LEU A 41 -12.30 0.08 6.50
CA LEU A 41 -11.00 0.71 6.30
C LEU A 41 -10.51 0.52 4.87
N ILE A 42 -10.62 -0.67 4.30
CA ILE A 42 -10.22 -0.96 2.92
C ILE A 42 -11.06 -0.13 1.95
N GLU A 43 -12.38 -0.13 2.09
CA GLU A 43 -13.29 0.68 1.26
C GLU A 43 -12.99 2.18 1.30
N THR A 44 -12.44 2.68 2.40
CA THR A 44 -12.07 4.10 2.54
C THR A 44 -10.67 4.39 2.00
N VAL A 45 -9.72 3.46 2.15
CA VAL A 45 -8.31 3.67 1.79
C VAL A 45 -8.04 3.40 0.33
N VAL A 46 -8.63 2.33 -0.22
CA VAL A 46 -8.34 1.89 -1.58
C VAL A 46 -8.66 2.96 -2.64
N PRO A 47 -9.81 3.64 -2.63
CA PRO A 47 -10.08 4.71 -3.59
C PRO A 47 -9.08 5.87 -3.51
N ARG A 48 -8.66 6.25 -2.29
CA ARG A 48 -7.65 7.31 -2.10
C ARG A 48 -6.27 6.89 -2.59
N LEU A 49 -5.90 5.63 -2.33
CA LEU A 49 -4.65 5.08 -2.84
C LEU A 49 -4.65 5.05 -4.37
N GLU A 50 -5.77 4.63 -4.98
CA GLU A 50 -5.95 4.62 -6.44
C GLU A 50 -5.82 6.02 -7.03
N GLU A 51 -6.45 7.03 -6.42
CA GLU A 51 -6.37 8.43 -6.84
C GLU A 51 -4.92 8.96 -6.78
N GLU A 52 -4.26 8.85 -5.62
CA GLU A 52 -2.88 9.31 -5.44
C GLU A 52 -1.91 8.58 -6.37
N ALA A 53 -2.07 7.27 -6.52
CA ALA A 53 -1.23 6.49 -7.43
C ALA A 53 -1.44 6.92 -8.89
N ASN A 54 -2.67 7.18 -9.32
CA ASN A 54 -2.98 7.62 -10.68
C ASN A 54 -2.45 9.02 -11.01
N ILE A 55 -2.45 9.94 -10.04
CA ILE A 55 -1.81 11.25 -10.21
C ILE A 55 -0.32 11.09 -10.53
N LEU A 56 0.39 10.23 -9.77
CA LEU A 56 1.82 9.99 -9.96
C LEU A 56 2.10 9.21 -11.24
N LEU A 57 1.34 8.15 -11.48
CA LEU A 57 1.49 7.31 -12.67
C LEU A 57 1.22 8.10 -13.95
N GLY A 58 0.21 8.97 -13.95
CA GLY A 58 -0.10 9.86 -15.05
C GLY A 58 1.10 10.76 -15.41
N ARG A 59 1.78 11.34 -14.41
CA ARG A 59 2.99 12.15 -14.64
C ARG A 59 4.14 11.33 -15.23
N MET A 60 4.34 10.09 -14.76
CA MET A 60 5.41 9.21 -15.25
C MET A 60 5.14 8.60 -16.62
N THR A 61 3.90 8.65 -17.10
CA THR A 61 3.48 7.95 -18.33
C THR A 61 2.76 8.85 -19.33
N ASP A 62 2.77 10.16 -19.14
CA ASP A 62 2.00 11.13 -19.96
C ASP A 62 0.50 10.78 -20.02
N ASN A 63 -0.08 10.37 -18.89
CA ASN A 63 -1.47 9.91 -18.74
C ASN A 63 -1.85 8.69 -19.61
N ARG A 64 -0.86 7.90 -20.08
CA ARG A 64 -1.11 6.71 -20.89
C ARG A 64 -1.47 5.47 -20.08
N MET A 65 -1.24 5.50 -18.77
CA MET A 65 -1.52 4.36 -17.89
C MET A 65 -2.36 4.79 -16.69
N GLN A 66 -3.26 3.90 -16.27
CA GLN A 66 -4.10 4.08 -15.08
C GLN A 66 -4.17 2.76 -14.33
N VAL A 67 -4.06 2.82 -13.00
CA VAL A 67 -4.25 1.67 -12.11
C VAL A 67 -5.66 1.69 -11.53
N LYS A 68 -6.26 0.51 -11.42
CA LYS A 68 -7.52 0.27 -10.71
C LYS A 68 -7.32 -0.86 -9.71
N LEU A 69 -7.74 -0.62 -8.48
CA LEU A 69 -7.65 -1.57 -7.38
C LEU A 69 -9.02 -2.19 -7.12
N GLU A 70 -9.17 -3.48 -7.41
CA GLU A 70 -10.43 -4.20 -7.19
C GLU A 70 -10.35 -5.00 -5.89
N THR A 71 -11.28 -4.69 -4.97
CA THR A 71 -11.35 -5.31 -3.64
C THR A 71 -12.27 -6.52 -3.58
N GLN A 72 -13.05 -6.73 -4.63
CA GLN A 72 -14.01 -7.82 -4.72
C GLN A 72 -13.99 -8.44 -6.12
N ARG A 73 -14.10 -9.75 -6.16
CA ARG A 73 -14.23 -10.49 -7.40
C ARG A 73 -15.45 -11.40 -7.35
N GLU A 74 -16.25 -11.39 -8.40
CA GLU A 74 -17.36 -12.34 -8.54
C GLU A 74 -16.84 -13.78 -8.62
N ARG A 75 -17.60 -14.70 -8.02
CA ARG A 75 -17.27 -16.12 -8.11
C ARG A 75 -17.51 -16.60 -9.54
N ARG A 76 -16.60 -17.39 -10.09
CA ARG A 76 -16.75 -18.03 -11.39
C ARG A 76 -18.01 -18.89 -11.52
N SER A 77 -18.60 -19.35 -10.42
CA SER A 77 -19.83 -20.10 -10.38
C SER A 77 -21.09 -19.26 -10.52
N GLY A 78 -20.98 -17.92 -10.43
CA GLY A 78 -22.13 -17.00 -10.47
C GLY A 78 -23.07 -17.10 -9.26
N HIS A 79 -22.73 -17.90 -8.24
CA HIS A 79 -23.56 -18.10 -7.05
C HIS A 79 -22.73 -17.90 -5.78
N GLY A 80 -23.30 -17.18 -4.81
CA GLY A 80 -22.71 -16.87 -3.51
C GLY A 80 -22.10 -15.47 -3.44
N ASP A 81 -21.68 -15.06 -2.24
CA ASP A 81 -21.10 -13.74 -1.98
C ASP A 81 -19.78 -13.55 -2.76
N PRO A 82 -19.47 -12.32 -3.19
CA PRO A 82 -18.20 -11.99 -3.82
C PRO A 82 -17.02 -12.44 -2.96
N ILE A 83 -15.93 -12.80 -3.62
CA ILE A 83 -14.67 -13.14 -2.94
C ILE A 83 -13.94 -11.84 -2.68
N GLU A 84 -13.61 -11.56 -1.42
CA GLU A 84 -12.71 -10.46 -1.07
C GLU A 84 -11.33 -10.75 -1.65
N THR A 85 -10.79 -9.81 -2.40
CA THR A 85 -9.49 -9.89 -3.06
C THR A 85 -8.88 -8.49 -3.13
N LEU A 86 -7.62 -8.39 -3.50
CA LEU A 86 -7.02 -7.14 -3.92
C LEU A 86 -6.29 -7.42 -5.24
N GLU A 87 -6.98 -7.13 -6.34
CA GLU A 87 -6.42 -7.29 -7.68
C GLU A 87 -5.99 -5.92 -8.22
N ILE A 88 -4.79 -5.88 -8.80
CA ILE A 88 -4.24 -4.67 -9.42
C ILE A 88 -4.47 -4.82 -10.93
N ASN A 89 -5.41 -4.07 -11.45
CA ASN A 89 -5.66 -3.96 -12.88
C ASN A 89 -5.06 -2.66 -13.39
N VAL A 90 -4.37 -2.73 -14.51
CA VAL A 90 -3.79 -1.55 -15.12
C VAL A 90 -4.36 -1.43 -16.54
N SER A 91 -4.79 -0.24 -16.91
CA SER A 91 -5.24 0.07 -18.25
C SER A 91 -4.26 1.02 -18.94
N ASP A 92 -3.99 0.73 -20.20
CA ASP A 92 -3.24 1.58 -21.11
C ASP A 92 -4.00 1.75 -22.44
N GLU A 93 -3.35 2.21 -23.49
CA GLU A 93 -3.92 2.40 -24.82
C GLU A 93 -4.49 1.09 -25.44
N LEU A 94 -4.05 -0.07 -24.96
CA LEU A 94 -4.49 -1.40 -25.41
C LEU A 94 -5.67 -1.93 -24.57
N GLY A 95 -6.06 -1.21 -23.51
CA GLY A 95 -7.14 -1.58 -22.60
C GLY A 95 -6.67 -2.17 -21.28
N PRO A 96 -7.59 -2.63 -20.42
CA PRO A 96 -7.25 -3.17 -19.11
C PRO A 96 -6.56 -4.53 -19.22
N ARG A 97 -5.44 -4.67 -18.48
CA ARG A 97 -4.66 -5.90 -18.39
C ARG A 97 -4.22 -6.12 -16.93
N SER A 98 -3.95 -7.38 -16.59
CA SER A 98 -3.40 -7.73 -15.31
C SER A 98 -1.96 -7.19 -15.17
N TYR A 99 -1.59 -6.81 -13.96
CA TYR A 99 -0.28 -6.23 -13.65
C TYR A 99 0.91 -7.07 -14.16
N GLU A 100 0.80 -8.39 -14.13
CA GLU A 100 1.87 -9.31 -14.54
C GLU A 100 2.20 -9.25 -16.04
N MET A 101 1.36 -8.59 -16.84
CA MET A 101 1.55 -8.48 -18.30
C MET A 101 2.41 -7.27 -18.70
N TYR A 102 2.82 -6.44 -17.75
CA TYR A 102 3.60 -5.23 -18.03
C TYR A 102 5.10 -5.50 -18.01
N SER A 103 5.84 -4.75 -18.83
CA SER A 103 7.31 -4.81 -18.87
C SER A 103 7.92 -4.35 -17.54
N GLY A 104 9.18 -4.72 -17.27
CA GLY A 104 9.88 -4.32 -16.05
C GLY A 104 9.89 -2.81 -15.80
N GLY A 105 10.04 -2.02 -16.87
CA GLY A 105 10.03 -0.55 -16.78
C GLY A 105 8.65 0.03 -16.45
N GLU A 106 7.58 -0.54 -17.03
CA GLU A 106 6.20 -0.15 -16.73
C GLU A 106 5.82 -0.60 -15.32
N ALA A 107 6.14 -1.84 -14.96
CA ALA A 107 5.90 -2.38 -13.62
C ALA A 107 6.61 -1.55 -12.54
N PHE A 108 7.83 -1.07 -12.79
CA PHE A 108 8.53 -0.19 -11.87
C PHE A 108 7.75 1.12 -11.63
N ARG A 109 7.25 1.78 -12.68
CA ARG A 109 6.45 3.02 -12.55
C ARG A 109 5.15 2.78 -11.79
N ILE A 110 4.46 1.68 -12.08
CA ILE A 110 3.24 1.29 -11.36
C ILE A 110 3.55 1.07 -9.87
N ASN A 111 4.58 0.30 -9.54
CA ASN A 111 5.00 0.03 -8.17
C ASN A 111 5.41 1.30 -7.43
N LEU A 112 6.16 2.18 -8.07
CA LEU A 112 6.59 3.44 -7.50
C LEU A 112 5.39 4.33 -7.19
N ALA A 113 4.44 4.46 -8.12
CA ALA A 113 3.21 5.22 -7.92
C ALA A 113 2.37 4.67 -6.75
N LEU A 114 2.18 3.37 -6.67
CA LEU A 114 1.44 2.71 -5.59
C LEU A 114 2.14 2.89 -4.23
N ARG A 115 3.45 2.73 -4.16
CA ARG A 115 4.23 2.91 -2.91
C ARG A 115 4.16 4.34 -2.39
N ILE A 116 4.37 5.31 -3.27
CA ILE A 116 4.30 6.73 -2.90
C ILE A 116 2.86 7.09 -2.53
N GLY A 117 1.87 6.68 -3.33
CA GLY A 117 0.46 6.92 -3.05
C GLY A 117 0.04 6.36 -1.68
N LEU A 118 0.43 5.12 -1.36
CA LEU A 118 0.16 4.53 -0.05
C LEU A 118 0.85 5.32 1.07
N SER A 119 2.09 5.72 0.85
CA SER A 119 2.84 6.54 1.82
C SER A 119 2.14 7.86 2.11
N LYS A 120 1.65 8.55 1.07
CA LYS A 120 0.90 9.81 1.21
C LYS A 120 -0.41 9.61 1.98
N VAL A 121 -1.19 8.57 1.64
CA VAL A 121 -2.44 8.25 2.35
C VAL A 121 -2.20 7.96 3.82
N LEU A 122 -1.11 7.26 4.15
CA LEU A 122 -0.72 6.97 5.54
C LEU A 122 -0.27 8.24 6.27
N ALA A 123 0.57 9.09 5.65
CA ALA A 123 1.02 10.36 6.21
C ALA A 123 -0.16 11.29 6.55
N GLN A 124 -1.14 11.39 5.66
CA GLN A 124 -2.36 12.18 5.88
C GLN A 124 -3.16 11.68 7.10
N ARG A 125 -3.21 10.36 7.33
CA ARG A 125 -3.88 9.78 8.50
C ARG A 125 -3.15 10.04 9.81
N ILE A 126 -1.83 9.99 9.77
CA ILE A 126 -0.98 10.22 10.95
C ILE A 126 -0.87 11.72 11.26
N GLY A 127 -1.10 12.57 10.27
CA GLY A 127 -0.96 14.03 10.38
C GLY A 127 0.51 14.47 10.44
N ALA A 128 1.45 13.64 9.96
CA ALA A 128 2.88 13.91 9.92
C ALA A 128 3.49 13.33 8.63
N PRO A 129 4.55 13.96 8.07
CA PRO A 129 5.28 13.40 6.96
C PRO A 129 5.91 12.06 7.35
N LEU A 130 6.04 11.15 6.39
CA LEU A 130 6.75 9.89 6.63
C LEU A 130 8.26 10.14 6.69
N PRO A 131 8.98 9.48 7.61
CA PRO A 131 10.37 9.83 7.86
C PRO A 131 11.28 9.54 6.67
N THR A 132 11.11 8.43 5.96
CA THR A 132 12.05 8.05 4.89
C THR A 132 11.38 7.22 3.79
N LEU A 133 11.63 7.61 2.54
CA LEU A 133 11.31 6.81 1.36
C LEU A 133 12.60 6.18 0.83
N PHE A 134 12.62 4.86 0.68
CA PHE A 134 13.69 4.13 0.02
C PHE A 134 13.26 3.70 -1.38
N ILE A 135 14.06 4.04 -2.38
CA ILE A 135 13.91 3.60 -3.77
C ILE A 135 15.17 2.82 -4.12
N ASP A 136 15.04 1.49 -4.22
CA ASP A 136 16.15 0.60 -4.49
C ASP A 136 16.09 0.13 -5.94
N GLU A 137 17.03 0.62 -6.74
CA GLU A 137 17.18 0.35 -8.18
C GLU A 137 15.91 0.61 -9.03
N GLY A 138 15.81 -0.03 -10.20
CA GLY A 138 14.65 0.07 -11.12
C GLY A 138 14.83 1.14 -12.21
N PHE A 139 15.73 2.09 -12.05
CA PHE A 139 16.01 3.12 -13.05
C PHE A 139 16.69 2.55 -14.30
N GLY A 140 17.43 1.45 -14.17
CA GLY A 140 18.09 0.76 -15.27
C GLY A 140 17.13 0.17 -16.32
N SER A 141 15.90 -0.08 -15.93
CA SER A 141 14.83 -0.56 -16.82
C SER A 141 14.12 0.56 -17.59
N GLN A 142 14.50 1.84 -17.36
CA GLN A 142 13.89 3.01 -17.97
C GLN A 142 14.76 3.56 -19.11
N ASP A 143 14.11 4.07 -20.14
CA ASP A 143 14.75 4.92 -21.16
C ASP A 143 15.05 6.32 -20.59
N GLY A 144 15.83 7.12 -21.32
CA GLY A 144 16.21 8.48 -20.89
C GLY A 144 15.00 9.34 -20.48
N PRO A 145 14.01 9.53 -21.37
CA PRO A 145 12.81 10.31 -21.04
C PRO A 145 12.00 9.71 -19.87
N GLY A 146 11.98 8.38 -19.74
CA GLY A 146 11.32 7.72 -18.61
C GLY A 146 12.00 8.01 -17.27
N ARG A 147 13.33 8.03 -17.23
CA ARG A 147 14.10 8.42 -16.04
C ARG A 147 13.85 9.87 -15.64
N GLU A 148 13.87 10.80 -16.60
CA GLU A 148 13.57 12.22 -16.34
C GLU A 148 12.20 12.39 -15.68
N ARG A 149 11.15 11.77 -16.21
CA ARG A 149 9.80 11.84 -15.60
C ARG A 149 9.74 11.28 -14.20
N ILE A 150 10.48 10.21 -13.90
CA ILE A 150 10.55 9.65 -12.55
C ILE A 150 11.26 10.63 -11.61
N LEU A 151 12.34 11.26 -12.05
CA LEU A 151 13.04 12.29 -11.28
C LEU A 151 12.17 13.50 -11.00
N ASP A 152 11.39 13.96 -11.98
CA ASP A 152 10.39 15.03 -11.79
C ASP A 152 9.35 14.67 -10.73
N VAL A 153 8.89 13.42 -10.73
CA VAL A 153 7.96 12.93 -9.70
C VAL A 153 8.63 12.90 -8.33
N ILE A 154 9.87 12.41 -8.23
CA ILE A 154 10.61 12.38 -6.97
C ILE A 154 10.82 13.80 -6.42
N SER A 155 11.20 14.76 -7.27
CA SER A 155 11.33 16.16 -6.88
C SER A 155 10.01 16.77 -6.43
N ALA A 156 8.90 16.40 -7.05
CA ALA A 156 7.58 16.91 -6.69
C ALA A 156 7.08 16.42 -5.33
N ILE A 157 7.59 15.28 -4.83
CA ILE A 157 7.20 14.70 -3.55
C ILE A 157 8.24 14.89 -2.44
N GLU A 158 9.33 15.62 -2.70
CA GLU A 158 10.42 15.78 -1.73
C GLU A 158 9.93 16.32 -0.37
N ASN A 159 8.92 17.21 -0.39
CA ASN A 159 8.34 17.80 0.82
C ASN A 159 7.38 16.86 1.58
N ASP A 160 6.98 15.74 0.99
CA ASP A 160 6.11 14.75 1.63
C ASP A 160 6.90 13.81 2.56
N PHE A 161 8.25 13.84 2.49
CA PHE A 161 9.15 12.97 3.26
C PHE A 161 10.26 13.79 3.92
N GLU A 162 10.71 13.34 5.09
CA GLU A 162 11.90 13.93 5.73
C GLU A 162 13.18 13.61 4.95
N LYS A 163 13.23 12.42 4.36
CA LYS A 163 14.36 11.93 3.54
C LYS A 163 13.87 11.04 2.42
N ILE A 164 14.49 11.19 1.23
CA ILE A 164 14.36 10.25 0.13
C ILE A 164 15.75 9.68 -0.15
N ILE A 165 15.88 8.37 -0.06
CA ILE A 165 17.14 7.65 -0.32
C ILE A 165 16.96 6.81 -1.56
N ILE A 166 17.81 7.05 -2.56
CA ILE A 166 17.80 6.36 -3.83
C ILE A 166 19.08 5.54 -3.94
N VAL A 167 18.93 4.24 -4.18
CA VAL A 167 20.04 3.33 -4.45
C VAL A 167 20.08 3.05 -5.93
N THR A 168 21.21 3.36 -6.58
CA THR A 168 21.40 3.15 -8.02
C THR A 168 22.86 2.90 -8.35
N HIS A 169 23.09 2.14 -9.40
CA HIS A 169 24.44 1.93 -9.98
C HIS A 169 24.64 2.74 -11.27
N LEU A 170 23.67 3.56 -11.68
CA LEU A 170 23.72 4.34 -12.90
C LEU A 170 24.61 5.57 -12.74
N GLU A 171 25.64 5.68 -13.57
CA GLU A 171 26.58 6.81 -13.55
C GLU A 171 25.93 8.15 -13.87
N ASP A 172 24.95 8.16 -14.79
CA ASP A 172 24.22 9.36 -15.21
C ASP A 172 23.29 9.93 -14.12
N MET A 173 23.06 9.18 -13.05
CA MET A 173 22.27 9.63 -11.89
C MET A 173 23.14 10.27 -10.79
N LYS A 174 24.46 10.21 -10.89
CA LYS A 174 25.38 10.70 -9.84
C LYS A 174 25.23 12.20 -9.58
N ASP A 175 24.99 12.99 -10.61
CA ASP A 175 24.96 14.45 -10.50
C ASP A 175 23.54 15.02 -10.32
N VAL A 176 22.55 14.16 -10.21
CA VAL A 176 21.14 14.57 -10.09
C VAL A 176 20.80 15.03 -8.67
N PHE A 177 21.43 14.43 -7.67
CA PHE A 177 21.12 14.67 -6.26
C PHE A 177 22.22 15.44 -5.53
N PRO A 178 21.86 16.36 -4.60
CA PRO A 178 22.83 17.25 -3.95
C PRO A 178 23.76 16.53 -2.96
N VAL A 179 23.40 15.36 -2.48
CA VAL A 179 24.18 14.56 -1.52
C VAL A 179 24.28 13.14 -2.03
N ARG A 180 25.48 12.58 -2.04
CA ARG A 180 25.75 11.21 -2.46
C ARG A 180 26.49 10.44 -1.39
N ILE A 181 26.14 9.17 -1.28
CA ILE A 181 26.91 8.18 -0.50
C ILE A 181 27.50 7.21 -1.50
N GLU A 182 28.79 7.34 -1.77
CA GLU A 182 29.49 6.42 -2.69
C GLU A 182 29.99 5.22 -1.89
N VAL A 183 29.73 4.01 -2.41
CA VAL A 183 30.16 2.74 -1.80
C VAL A 183 31.07 2.01 -2.77
N GLN A 184 32.28 1.69 -2.32
CA GLN A 184 33.26 0.95 -3.09
C GLN A 184 33.64 -0.35 -2.39
N LYS A 185 33.58 -1.44 -3.12
CA LYS A 185 34.05 -2.75 -2.65
C LYS A 185 35.54 -2.89 -2.92
N GLY A 186 36.33 -3.11 -1.87
CA GLY A 186 37.77 -3.42 -1.94
C GLY A 186 38.08 -4.85 -1.48
N ASP A 187 39.34 -5.24 -1.56
CA ASP A 187 39.81 -6.59 -1.18
C ASP A 187 39.65 -6.90 0.31
N GLN A 188 39.62 -5.86 1.17
CA GLN A 188 39.48 -5.99 2.61
C GLN A 188 38.08 -5.62 3.14
N GLY A 189 37.10 -5.47 2.26
CA GLY A 189 35.73 -5.07 2.59
C GLY A 189 35.23 -3.88 1.78
N SER A 190 34.11 -3.33 2.17
CA SER A 190 33.52 -2.15 1.53
C SER A 190 33.84 -0.90 2.33
N SER A 191 34.14 0.19 1.61
CA SER A 191 34.29 1.55 2.15
C SER A 191 33.22 2.45 1.59
N PHE A 192 32.88 3.54 2.30
CA PHE A 192 31.94 4.55 1.81
C PHE A 192 32.43 5.94 2.18
N TRP A 193 32.00 6.92 1.40
CA TRP A 193 32.19 8.36 1.69
C TRP A 193 31.00 9.16 1.21
N ILE A 194 30.83 10.35 1.76
CA ILE A 194 29.76 11.29 1.41
C ILE A 194 30.38 12.42 0.58
N SER A 195 29.77 12.72 -0.54
CA SER A 195 30.17 13.80 -1.45
C SER A 195 29.00 14.70 -1.81
#